data_07ae87f2bdf14906d925095e1ba3cd5e
#
_entry.id   07ae87f2bdf14906d925095e1ba3cd5e
#
_cell.length_a   1.000
_cell.length_b   1.000
_cell.length_c   1.000
_cell.angle_alpha   90.00
_cell.angle_beta   90.00
_cell.angle_gamma   90.00
#
_symmetry.space_group_name_H-M   'P 1'
#
loop_
_entity.id
_entity.type
_entity.pdbx_description
1 polymer ?
#
loop_
_entity_poly.entity_id
_entity_poly.type
_entity_poly.pdbx_seq_one_letter_code
_entity_poly.pdbx_strand_id
1 'polypeptide(L)'
;WLYQYLTNNTDDVRSKMIKVQEDAEEYGEPGTYPAKYPGRENSLYINNPKIIRLSEVYLIAAEAALYAENPEKDTDFYMNELRKNRISNYTNGSDFTIDDVLKERRVELFTENSMSFDYWRNKKSVKSFHVGESINYDDYRTVLPIPQDEIDLSGGILVQNPNY
;
A
#
# COMPACT_ATOMS: atom_id res chain seq x y z
N TRP A 1 10.76 6.70 4.76
CA TRP A 1 10.97 5.32 5.16
C TRP A 1 10.89 4.34 3.99
N LEU A 2 9.79 4.28 3.22
CA LEU A 2 9.62 3.32 2.11
C LEU A 2 10.75 3.43 1.06
N TYR A 3 11.05 4.64 0.61
CA TYR A 3 12.17 4.90 -0.29
C TYR A 3 13.49 4.36 0.28
N GLN A 4 13.81 4.72 1.52
CA GLN A 4 15.03 4.23 2.20
C GLN A 4 15.04 2.70 2.34
N TYR A 5 13.88 2.08 2.62
CA TYR A 5 13.77 0.64 2.67
C TYR A 5 14.13 0.02 1.31
N LEU A 6 13.50 0.49 0.23
CA LEU A 6 13.71 -0.05 -1.11
C LEU A 6 15.13 0.19 -1.66
N THR A 7 15.77 1.31 -1.28
CA THR A 7 17.15 1.60 -1.72
C THR A 7 18.22 0.86 -0.92
N ASN A 8 18.00 0.61 0.38
CA ASN A 8 19.02 0.06 1.26
C ASN A 8 18.94 -1.47 1.40
N ASN A 9 17.83 -2.11 1.01
CA ASN A 9 17.66 -3.55 1.13
C ASN A 9 17.79 -4.23 -0.25
N THR A 10 18.99 -4.26 -0.77
CA THR A 10 19.29 -4.84 -2.12
C THR A 10 19.04 -6.34 -2.19
N ASP A 11 19.03 -7.05 -1.07
CA ASP A 11 18.71 -8.48 -0.98
C ASP A 11 17.20 -8.74 -1.13
N ASP A 12 16.37 -7.70 -1.00
CA ASP A 12 14.94 -7.76 -1.26
C ASP A 12 14.67 -7.47 -2.74
N VAL A 13 14.07 -8.42 -3.45
CA VAL A 13 13.76 -8.26 -4.89
C VAL A 13 12.87 -7.06 -5.18
N ARG A 14 12.15 -6.56 -4.16
CA ARG A 14 11.28 -5.37 -4.27
C ARG A 14 12.06 -4.07 -4.36
N SER A 15 13.36 -4.06 -4.08
CA SER A 15 14.24 -2.92 -4.36
C SER A 15 14.17 -2.49 -5.83
N LYS A 16 13.88 -3.45 -6.73
CA LYS A 16 13.68 -3.20 -8.16
C LYS A 16 12.36 -2.53 -8.53
N MET A 17 11.47 -2.30 -7.55
CA MET A 17 10.21 -1.57 -7.80
C MET A 17 10.38 -0.05 -7.92
N ILE A 18 11.58 0.45 -7.71
CA ILE A 18 11.95 1.84 -7.96
C ILE A 18 13.12 1.90 -8.94
N LYS A 19 13.15 2.94 -9.74
CA LYS A 19 14.25 3.28 -10.63
C LYS A 19 14.71 4.71 -10.31
N VAL A 20 16.01 4.88 -10.16
CA VAL A 20 16.63 6.20 -10.08
C VAL A 20 17.12 6.55 -11.48
N GLN A 21 16.72 7.69 -11.98
CA GLN A 21 17.13 8.25 -13.27
C GLN A 21 17.89 9.54 -13.01
N GLU A 22 19.12 9.62 -13.52
CA GLU A 22 19.99 10.77 -13.31
C GLU A 22 19.81 11.85 -14.38
N ASP A 23 19.29 11.47 -15.53
CA ASP A 23 19.05 12.36 -16.67
C ASP A 23 17.63 12.16 -17.25
N ALA A 24 17.24 13.01 -18.21
CA ALA A 24 15.88 13.07 -18.75
C ALA A 24 15.67 12.11 -19.93
N GLU A 25 15.99 10.82 -19.78
CA GLU A 25 15.88 9.86 -20.89
C GLU A 25 14.52 9.18 -21.00
N GLU A 26 14.08 8.49 -19.93
CA GLU A 26 12.90 7.61 -19.99
C GLU A 26 11.63 8.26 -19.45
N TYR A 27 11.76 9.03 -18.36
CA TYR A 27 10.61 9.63 -17.64
C TYR A 27 10.57 11.16 -17.77
N GLY A 28 11.42 11.75 -18.58
CA GLY A 28 11.41 13.17 -18.90
C GLY A 28 12.25 14.07 -17.99
N GLU A 29 12.34 13.78 -16.70
CA GLU A 29 13.10 14.55 -15.71
C GLU A 29 13.92 13.64 -14.79
N PRO A 30 15.08 14.10 -14.27
CA PRO A 30 15.80 13.34 -13.25
C PRO A 30 14.94 13.10 -12.01
N GLY A 31 15.02 11.91 -11.44
CA GLY A 31 14.21 11.59 -10.26
C GLY A 31 14.16 10.11 -9.90
N THR A 32 13.27 9.80 -8.98
CA THR A 32 12.98 8.43 -8.56
C THR A 32 11.58 8.05 -8.97
N TYR A 33 11.46 7.00 -9.74
CA TYR A 33 10.23 6.59 -10.38
C TYR A 33 9.81 5.17 -9.95
N PRO A 34 8.49 4.87 -9.89
CA PRO A 34 8.01 3.51 -9.74
C PRO A 34 8.35 2.67 -10.97
N ALA A 35 9.00 1.53 -10.78
CA ALA A 35 9.36 0.59 -11.86
C ALA A 35 8.50 -0.69 -11.85
N LYS A 36 7.43 -0.73 -11.05
CA LYS A 36 6.54 -1.89 -10.91
C LYS A 36 5.66 -2.14 -12.13
N TYR A 37 5.49 -1.13 -12.96
CA TYR A 37 4.70 -1.15 -14.19
C TYR A 37 5.58 -0.79 -15.37
N PRO A 38 6.35 -1.75 -15.92
CA PRO A 38 7.38 -1.47 -16.93
C PRO A 38 6.83 -1.20 -18.33
N GLY A 39 5.51 -1.22 -18.51
CA GLY A 39 4.90 -1.10 -19.83
C GLY A 39 4.89 -2.43 -20.62
N ARG A 40 4.34 -2.39 -21.81
CA ARG A 40 4.29 -3.48 -22.78
C ARG A 40 4.38 -2.93 -24.20
N GLU A 41 4.83 -3.77 -25.14
CA GLU A 41 4.81 -3.45 -26.58
C GLU A 41 5.51 -2.11 -26.91
N ASN A 42 6.63 -1.84 -26.23
CA ASN A 42 7.38 -0.57 -26.35
C ASN A 42 6.58 0.67 -25.90
N SER A 43 5.55 0.51 -25.07
CA SER A 43 4.80 1.61 -24.47
C SER A 43 4.80 1.52 -22.95
N LEU A 44 5.24 2.58 -22.28
CA LEU A 44 5.21 2.71 -20.83
C LEU A 44 3.78 2.80 -20.26
N TYR A 45 2.82 3.17 -21.10
CA TYR A 45 1.44 3.38 -20.66
C TYR A 45 0.57 2.12 -20.70
N ILE A 46 1.05 1.05 -21.36
CA ILE A 46 0.30 -0.21 -21.47
C ILE A 46 0.66 -1.12 -20.30
N ASN A 47 -0.14 -1.09 -19.25
CA ASN A 47 0.01 -1.96 -18.09
C ASN A 47 -1.35 -2.49 -17.64
N ASN A 48 -1.41 -3.78 -17.30
CA ASN A 48 -2.60 -4.34 -16.68
C ASN A 48 -2.63 -3.97 -15.20
N PRO A 49 -3.73 -3.36 -14.69
CA PRO A 49 -3.87 -3.11 -13.28
C PRO A 49 -3.92 -4.43 -12.51
N LYS A 50 -3.23 -4.48 -11.38
CA LYS A 50 -3.30 -5.62 -10.46
C LYS A 50 -4.50 -5.42 -9.55
N ILE A 51 -5.51 -6.29 -9.69
CA ILE A 51 -6.74 -6.22 -8.87
C ILE A 51 -6.50 -6.90 -7.53
N ILE A 52 -5.97 -8.13 -7.55
CA ILE A 52 -5.59 -8.92 -6.38
C ILE A 52 -4.48 -9.87 -6.76
N ARG A 53 -3.62 -10.22 -5.81
CA ARG A 53 -2.56 -11.21 -6.02
C ARG A 53 -2.28 -11.97 -4.73
N LEU A 54 -1.68 -13.17 -4.88
CA LEU A 54 -1.48 -14.11 -3.77
C LEU A 54 -0.76 -13.47 -2.57
N SER A 55 0.22 -12.61 -2.79
CA SER A 55 0.94 -11.94 -1.71
C SER A 55 0.02 -11.01 -0.88
N GLU A 56 -0.96 -10.37 -1.50
CA GLU A 56 -1.98 -9.61 -0.78
C GLU A 56 -2.86 -10.53 0.07
N VAL A 57 -3.25 -11.70 -0.47
CA VAL A 57 -4.03 -12.71 0.28
C VAL A 57 -3.24 -13.19 1.49
N TYR A 58 -1.92 -13.42 1.37
CA TYR A 58 -1.06 -13.75 2.52
C TYR A 58 -1.07 -12.65 3.58
N LEU A 59 -1.01 -11.38 3.17
CA LEU A 59 -1.04 -10.25 4.09
C LEU A 59 -2.42 -10.04 4.75
N ILE A 60 -3.50 -10.33 4.04
CA ILE A 60 -4.86 -10.38 4.61
C ILE A 60 -4.94 -11.50 5.66
N ALA A 61 -4.42 -12.69 5.35
CA ALA A 61 -4.40 -13.81 6.28
C ALA A 61 -3.53 -13.54 7.51
N ALA A 62 -2.35 -12.90 7.32
CA ALA A 62 -1.48 -12.49 8.41
C ALA A 62 -2.18 -11.52 9.37
N GLU A 63 -2.89 -10.55 8.83
CA GLU A 63 -3.66 -9.60 9.63
C GLU A 63 -4.83 -10.28 10.35
N ALA A 64 -5.60 -11.12 9.64
CA ALA A 64 -6.72 -11.83 10.22
C ALA A 64 -6.28 -12.76 11.37
N ALA A 65 -5.12 -13.39 11.24
CA ALA A 65 -4.58 -14.28 12.27
C ALA A 65 -4.26 -13.56 13.60
N LEU A 66 -3.95 -12.26 13.56
CA LEU A 66 -3.74 -11.45 14.78
C LEU A 66 -5.02 -11.29 15.63
N TYR A 67 -6.18 -11.40 15.01
CA TYR A 67 -7.48 -11.15 15.66
C TYR A 67 -8.29 -12.42 15.84
N ALA A 68 -7.87 -13.54 15.24
CA ALA A 68 -8.56 -14.82 15.37
C ALA A 68 -8.20 -15.50 16.70
N GLU A 69 -9.19 -16.08 17.38
CA GLU A 69 -8.96 -16.83 18.63
C GLU A 69 -8.14 -18.11 18.40
N ASN A 70 -8.39 -18.80 17.29
CA ASN A 70 -7.71 -20.05 16.94
C ASN A 70 -7.44 -20.09 15.43
N PRO A 71 -6.44 -19.35 14.94
CA PRO A 71 -6.08 -19.37 13.53
C PRO A 71 -5.43 -20.70 13.16
N GLU A 72 -5.75 -21.24 11.98
CA GLU A 72 -5.10 -22.45 11.46
C GLU A 72 -3.59 -22.27 11.31
N LYS A 73 -3.19 -21.09 10.87
CA LYS A 73 -1.80 -20.62 10.81
C LYS A 73 -1.73 -19.24 11.43
N ASP A 74 -0.67 -18.99 12.18
CA ASP A 74 -0.44 -17.71 12.84
C ASP A 74 0.09 -16.64 11.85
N THR A 75 0.19 -15.42 12.35
CA THR A 75 0.73 -14.28 11.61
C THR A 75 2.19 -14.54 11.16
N ASP A 76 2.97 -15.17 12.02
CA ASP A 76 4.39 -15.45 11.76
C ASP A 76 4.55 -16.38 10.55
N PHE A 77 3.67 -17.39 10.43
CA PHE A 77 3.67 -18.27 9.26
C PHE A 77 3.48 -17.47 7.96
N TYR A 78 2.44 -16.64 7.87
CA TYR A 78 2.14 -15.91 6.63
C TYR A 78 3.20 -14.86 6.30
N MET A 79 3.69 -14.14 7.30
CA MET A 79 4.74 -13.14 7.12
C MET A 79 6.05 -13.78 6.66
N ASN A 80 6.45 -14.89 7.27
CA ASN A 80 7.66 -15.60 6.89
C ASN A 80 7.55 -16.22 5.48
N GLU A 81 6.40 -16.82 5.14
CA GLU A 81 6.16 -17.36 3.79
C GLU A 81 6.27 -16.28 2.71
N LEU A 82 5.75 -15.08 2.97
CA LEU A 82 5.89 -13.97 2.04
C LEU A 82 7.36 -13.52 1.93
N ARG A 83 8.01 -13.24 3.05
CA ARG A 83 9.36 -12.65 3.11
C ARG A 83 10.42 -13.56 2.52
N LYS A 84 10.38 -14.86 2.77
CA LYS A 84 11.34 -15.81 2.18
C LYS A 84 11.28 -15.87 0.65
N ASN A 85 10.14 -15.49 0.06
CA ASN A 85 9.98 -15.36 -1.39
C ASN A 85 10.34 -13.96 -1.92
N ARG A 86 10.78 -13.05 -1.06
CA ARG A 86 11.15 -11.67 -1.41
C ARG A 86 12.58 -11.34 -1.07
N ILE A 87 13.10 -11.88 0.01
CA ILE A 87 14.41 -11.53 0.58
C ILE A 87 15.34 -12.73 0.46
N SER A 88 16.47 -12.53 -0.19
CA SER A 88 17.52 -13.55 -0.30
C SER A 88 18.11 -13.84 1.09
N ASN A 89 18.37 -15.12 1.38
CA ASN A 89 18.92 -15.55 2.66
C ASN A 89 18.09 -15.12 3.88
N TYR A 90 16.76 -15.03 3.70
CA TYR A 90 15.85 -14.62 4.77
C TYR A 90 15.89 -15.60 5.95
N THR A 91 16.00 -15.06 7.15
CA THR A 91 15.83 -15.80 8.40
C THR A 91 14.46 -15.50 8.98
N ASN A 92 13.72 -16.55 9.37
CA ASN A 92 12.38 -16.39 9.92
C ASN A 92 12.36 -15.46 11.13
N GLY A 93 11.45 -14.51 11.13
CA GLY A 93 11.13 -13.70 12.30
C GLY A 93 10.02 -14.33 13.13
N SER A 94 9.75 -13.73 14.28
CA SER A 94 8.66 -14.12 15.19
C SER A 94 7.99 -12.88 15.80
N ASP A 95 6.82 -13.10 16.40
CA ASP A 95 6.06 -12.09 17.13
C ASP A 95 5.70 -10.85 16.29
N PHE A 96 5.37 -11.07 15.01
CA PHE A 96 4.96 -10.00 14.13
C PHE A 96 3.68 -9.34 14.62
N THR A 97 3.73 -8.02 14.71
CA THR A 97 2.62 -7.15 15.12
C THR A 97 1.83 -6.63 13.92
N ILE A 98 0.68 -5.99 14.19
CA ILE A 98 -0.08 -5.30 13.15
C ILE A 98 0.76 -4.22 12.44
N ASP A 99 1.68 -3.56 13.17
CA ASP A 99 2.55 -2.56 12.55
C ASP A 99 3.54 -3.18 11.56
N ASP A 100 3.99 -4.40 11.82
CA ASP A 100 4.86 -5.14 10.90
C ASP A 100 4.10 -5.60 9.67
N VAL A 101 2.86 -6.08 9.85
CA VAL A 101 1.98 -6.43 8.73
C VAL A 101 1.67 -5.20 7.86
N LEU A 102 1.35 -4.06 8.45
CA LEU A 102 1.07 -2.82 7.71
C LEU A 102 2.31 -2.29 6.97
N LYS A 103 3.50 -2.39 7.59
CA LYS A 103 4.76 -2.05 6.91
C LYS A 103 5.02 -2.97 5.72
N GLU A 104 4.81 -4.28 5.89
CA GLU A 104 4.97 -5.26 4.83
C GLU A 104 3.99 -5.01 3.68
N ARG A 105 2.71 -4.73 3.99
CA ARG A 105 1.70 -4.34 3.01
C ARG A 105 2.14 -3.11 2.20
N ARG A 106 2.68 -2.10 2.89
CA ARG A 106 3.15 -0.88 2.24
C ARG A 106 4.31 -1.13 1.26
N VAL A 107 5.22 -2.04 1.58
CA VAL A 107 6.31 -2.43 0.68
C VAL A 107 5.78 -3.28 -0.47
N GLU A 108 5.01 -4.31 -0.16
CA GLU A 108 4.54 -5.29 -1.15
C GLU A 108 3.53 -4.68 -2.13
N LEU A 109 2.59 -3.87 -1.64
CA LEU A 109 1.51 -3.26 -2.42
C LEU A 109 1.84 -1.82 -2.87
N PHE A 110 3.11 -1.45 -2.87
CA PHE A 110 3.57 -0.15 -3.36
C PHE A 110 2.97 0.12 -4.74
N THR A 111 2.35 1.29 -4.93
CA THR A 111 1.62 1.72 -6.12
C THR A 111 0.34 0.94 -6.48
N GLU A 112 -0.16 0.06 -5.60
CA GLU A 112 -1.42 -0.70 -5.80
C GLU A 112 -2.61 -0.14 -4.99
N ASN A 113 -2.44 0.98 -4.33
CA ASN A 113 -3.49 1.88 -3.81
C ASN A 113 -4.45 1.36 -2.72
N SER A 114 -3.93 0.92 -1.57
CA SER A 114 -4.80 0.60 -0.43
C SER A 114 -4.31 1.12 0.92
N MET A 115 -3.13 1.74 0.96
CA MET A 115 -2.42 2.05 2.20
C MET A 115 -3.25 2.86 3.21
N SER A 116 -3.93 3.91 2.78
CA SER A 116 -4.69 4.75 3.71
C SER A 116 -5.81 3.98 4.40
N PHE A 117 -6.56 3.19 3.64
CA PHE A 117 -7.63 2.36 4.19
C PHE A 117 -7.09 1.28 5.13
N ASP A 118 -5.95 0.66 4.82
CA ASP A 118 -5.30 -0.31 5.69
C ASP A 118 -4.95 0.27 7.06
N TYR A 119 -4.43 1.50 7.08
CA TYR A 119 -4.09 2.19 8.31
C TYR A 119 -5.34 2.63 9.10
N TRP A 120 -6.30 3.28 8.43
CA TRP A 120 -7.51 3.78 9.10
C TRP A 120 -8.38 2.68 9.68
N ARG A 121 -8.61 1.55 8.97
CA ARG A 121 -9.36 0.41 9.51
C ARG A 121 -8.68 -0.23 10.72
N ASN A 122 -7.35 -0.08 10.84
CA ASN A 122 -6.57 -0.48 12.01
C ASN A 122 -6.40 0.65 13.04
N LYS A 123 -7.24 1.69 12.98
CA LYS A 123 -7.24 2.85 13.89
C LYS A 123 -5.89 3.57 13.96
N LYS A 124 -5.16 3.60 12.86
CA LYS A 124 -3.86 4.27 12.71
C LYS A 124 -4.01 5.54 11.90
N SER A 125 -3.16 6.53 12.20
CA SER A 125 -3.09 7.78 11.42
C SER A 125 -2.25 7.59 10.16
N VAL A 126 -2.58 8.34 9.12
CA VAL A 126 -1.79 8.45 7.89
C VAL A 126 -1.28 9.86 7.74
N LYS A 127 0.03 10.02 7.60
CA LYS A 127 0.61 11.33 7.29
C LYS A 127 0.35 11.66 5.82
N SER A 128 -0.42 12.69 5.58
CA SER A 128 -0.64 13.22 4.23
C SER A 128 0.57 14.04 3.80
N PHE A 129 1.16 13.69 2.65
CA PHE A 129 2.27 14.44 2.08
C PHE A 129 1.85 15.83 1.60
N HIS A 130 0.66 15.93 1.01
CA HIS A 130 0.16 17.18 0.44
C HIS A 130 -0.30 18.20 1.50
N VAL A 131 -0.92 17.70 2.57
CA VAL A 131 -1.44 18.58 3.63
C VAL A 131 -0.40 18.81 4.73
N GLY A 132 0.63 17.97 4.81
CA GLY A 132 1.66 18.02 5.85
C GLY A 132 1.20 17.55 7.23
N GLU A 133 -0.07 17.21 7.39
CA GLU A 133 -0.71 16.77 8.62
C GLU A 133 -0.95 15.26 8.64
N SER A 134 -1.14 14.71 9.84
CA SER A 134 -1.61 13.34 10.01
C SER A 134 -3.14 13.33 10.04
N ILE A 135 -3.74 12.50 9.18
CA ILE A 135 -5.18 12.26 9.16
C ILE A 135 -5.46 11.03 10.03
N ASN A 136 -6.20 11.22 11.11
CA ASN A 136 -6.61 10.15 11.99
C ASN A 136 -7.71 9.29 11.37
N TYR A 137 -7.88 8.08 11.88
CA TYR A 137 -8.90 7.15 11.37
C TYR A 137 -10.35 7.63 11.56
N ASP A 138 -10.59 8.51 12.52
CA ASP A 138 -11.88 9.12 12.85
C ASP A 138 -12.06 10.53 12.26
N ASP A 139 -11.11 10.99 11.44
CA ASP A 139 -11.21 12.27 10.74
C ASP A 139 -12.26 12.17 9.62
N TYR A 140 -13.09 13.21 9.45
CA TYR A 140 -14.11 13.24 8.40
C TYR A 140 -13.54 13.04 6.99
N ARG A 141 -12.29 13.44 6.74
CA ARG A 141 -11.58 13.28 5.47
C ARG A 141 -11.28 11.83 5.08
N THR A 142 -11.51 10.86 5.98
CA THR A 142 -11.39 9.43 5.66
C THR A 142 -12.54 8.93 4.80
N VAL A 143 -13.64 9.67 4.74
CA VAL A 143 -14.79 9.44 3.86
C VAL A 143 -14.80 10.52 2.78
N LEU A 144 -14.92 10.16 1.53
CA LEU A 144 -14.97 11.12 0.43
C LEU A 144 -16.29 11.92 0.44
N PRO A 145 -16.27 13.19 0.00
CA PRO A 145 -17.51 13.94 -0.19
C PRO A 145 -18.34 13.33 -1.32
N ILE A 146 -19.66 13.46 -1.21
CA ILE A 146 -20.55 13.17 -2.33
C ILE A 146 -20.37 14.29 -3.37
N PRO A 147 -20.20 13.97 -4.67
CA PRO A 147 -20.11 15.01 -5.71
C PRO A 147 -21.30 15.97 -5.65
N GLN A 148 -21.05 17.26 -5.78
CA GLN A 148 -22.11 18.26 -5.66
C GLN A 148 -23.20 18.07 -6.72
N ASP A 149 -22.83 17.69 -7.94
CA ASP A 149 -23.79 17.43 -9.02
C ASP A 149 -24.77 16.31 -8.65
N GLU A 150 -24.33 15.26 -7.93
CA GLU A 150 -25.21 14.17 -7.47
C GLU A 150 -26.20 14.65 -6.41
N ILE A 151 -25.76 15.54 -5.53
CA ILE A 151 -26.61 16.16 -4.51
C ILE A 151 -27.69 17.00 -5.19
N ASP A 152 -27.30 17.85 -6.12
CA ASP A 152 -28.20 18.76 -6.83
C ASP A 152 -29.23 17.99 -7.66
N LEU A 153 -28.81 16.93 -8.36
CA LEU A 153 -29.70 16.08 -9.16
C LEU A 153 -30.63 15.20 -8.30
N SER A 154 -30.31 14.96 -7.05
CA SER A 154 -31.10 14.10 -6.16
C SER A 154 -32.44 14.72 -5.74
N GLY A 155 -32.67 16.00 -6.00
CA GLY A 155 -33.87 16.71 -5.54
C GLY A 155 -34.01 16.81 -4.02
N GLY A 156 -32.90 16.82 -3.30
CA GLY A 156 -32.85 16.93 -1.83
C GLY A 156 -32.88 15.60 -1.08
N ILE A 157 -32.77 14.47 -1.79
CA ILE A 157 -32.69 13.13 -1.17
C ILE A 157 -31.29 12.87 -0.58
N LEU A 158 -30.26 13.26 -1.33
CA LEU A 158 -28.87 13.11 -0.86
C LEU A 158 -28.45 14.32 -0.04
N VAL A 159 -27.86 14.06 1.13
CA VAL A 159 -27.29 15.06 2.02
C VAL A 159 -25.80 14.79 2.11
N GLN A 160 -25.00 15.85 2.03
CA GLN A 160 -23.54 15.78 2.10
C GLN A 160 -23.07 15.14 3.40
N ASN A 161 -21.94 14.44 3.33
CA ASN A 161 -21.26 13.94 4.52
C ASN A 161 -20.91 15.10 5.48
N PRO A 162 -20.93 14.86 6.79
CA PRO A 162 -20.62 15.92 7.78
C PRO A 162 -19.24 16.56 7.51
N ASN A 163 -19.18 17.88 7.70
CA ASN A 163 -17.98 18.72 7.55
C ASN A 163 -17.47 18.95 6.11
N TYR A 164 -18.24 18.58 5.09
CA TYR A 164 -18.02 18.97 3.69
C TYR A 164 -18.98 20.07 3.25
#